data_e1bb9f34b1e0fdfa892b60e554bc34bc
#
_entry.id   e1bb9f34b1e0fdfa892b60e554bc34bc
#
_cell.length_a   1.000
_cell.length_b   1.000
_cell.length_c   1.000
_cell.angle_alpha   90.00
_cell.angle_beta   90.00
_cell.angle_gamma   90.00
#
_symmetry.space_group_name_H-M   'P 1'
#
loop_
_entity.id
_entity.type
_entity.pdbx_description
1 polymer ?
#
loop_
_entity_poly.entity_id
_entity_poly.type
_entity_poly.pdbx_seq_one_letter_code
_entity_poly.pdbx_strand_id
1 'polypeptide(L)'
;EAQDEADEANFIASRIKQDFGGDYNRFAILYRTNSQSRALEEACMAAGLPYKIYGGLKFYDRKEVKDIIAYLKLIYNTDDSQSFRRIVNVPKRAIGDTTVKNLSDFADKEDISLFAACQRIEDAVEIPPRTRSKLKDFSELILKFVNAKDSYSLQDFVTLVIEKTGYLAELQSQNTPESEADIENLKKYWQLIVPKMKIWITLENGVGKLDMERINNRNEKVFKRLSPKYYASRRN
;
A
#
# COMPACT_ATOMS: atom_id res chain seq x y z
N GLU A 1 25.92 6.41 -20.86
CA GLU A 1 25.47 6.97 -19.56
C GLU A 1 23.95 6.78 -19.49
N ALA A 2 23.44 6.30 -18.35
CA ALA A 2 21.99 6.17 -18.13
C ALA A 2 21.37 7.56 -17.92
N GLN A 3 20.16 7.76 -18.41
CA GLN A 3 19.46 9.05 -18.31
C GLN A 3 18.78 9.24 -16.95
N ASP A 4 18.33 8.14 -16.34
CA ASP A 4 17.68 8.09 -15.04
C ASP A 4 17.88 6.74 -14.33
N GLU A 5 17.35 6.62 -13.10
CA GLU A 5 17.43 5.39 -12.28
C GLU A 5 16.74 4.19 -12.94
N ALA A 6 15.69 4.40 -13.75
CA ALA A 6 14.98 3.33 -14.42
C ALA A 6 15.77 2.81 -15.62
N ASP A 7 16.41 3.69 -16.36
CA ASP A 7 17.27 3.35 -17.49
C ASP A 7 18.51 2.56 -17.00
N GLU A 8 19.15 3.01 -15.91
CA GLU A 8 20.23 2.28 -15.24
C GLU A 8 19.81 0.87 -14.84
N ALA A 9 18.66 0.74 -14.17
CA ALA A 9 18.14 -0.55 -13.70
C ALA A 9 17.82 -1.50 -14.87
N ASN A 10 17.22 -0.98 -15.93
CA ASN A 10 16.93 -1.75 -17.14
C ASN A 10 18.20 -2.21 -17.85
N PHE A 11 19.22 -1.35 -17.91
CA PHE A 11 20.53 -1.71 -18.45
C PHE A 11 21.16 -2.84 -17.64
N ILE A 12 21.18 -2.74 -16.30
CA ILE A 12 21.71 -3.78 -15.40
C ILE A 12 20.97 -5.11 -15.60
N ALA A 13 19.63 -5.09 -15.60
CA ALA A 13 18.81 -6.29 -15.78
C ALA A 13 19.08 -6.95 -17.15
N SER A 14 19.20 -6.14 -18.21
CA SER A 14 19.52 -6.61 -19.56
C SER A 14 20.91 -7.23 -19.61
N ARG A 15 21.88 -6.61 -18.95
CA ARG A 15 23.26 -7.11 -18.87
C ARG A 15 23.35 -8.45 -18.16
N ILE A 16 22.70 -8.59 -16.99
CA ILE A 16 22.62 -9.86 -16.29
C ILE A 16 22.03 -10.95 -17.17
N LYS A 17 21.00 -10.63 -17.96
CA LYS A 17 20.36 -11.58 -18.87
C LYS A 17 21.25 -12.01 -20.02
N GLN A 18 22.06 -11.08 -20.57
CA GLN A 18 23.04 -11.36 -21.60
C GLN A 18 24.22 -12.22 -21.11
N ASP A 19 24.70 -11.90 -19.91
CA ASP A 19 25.86 -12.57 -19.30
C ASP A 19 25.45 -13.83 -18.51
N PHE A 20 24.18 -14.25 -18.61
CA PHE A 20 23.66 -15.43 -17.92
C PHE A 20 24.36 -16.71 -18.36
N GLY A 21 25.23 -17.21 -17.52
CA GLY A 21 25.96 -18.47 -17.73
C GLY A 21 25.32 -19.70 -17.04
N GLY A 22 23.98 -19.70 -16.82
CA GLY A 22 23.26 -20.79 -16.18
C GLY A 22 23.02 -20.64 -14.67
N ASP A 23 23.62 -19.64 -14.01
CA ASP A 23 23.48 -19.40 -12.58
C ASP A 23 23.38 -17.91 -12.22
N TYR A 24 22.21 -17.48 -11.77
CA TYR A 24 21.96 -16.11 -11.31
C TYR A 24 22.65 -15.77 -9.97
N ASN A 25 23.08 -16.75 -9.16
CA ASN A 25 23.79 -16.50 -7.91
C ASN A 25 25.19 -15.92 -8.11
N ARG A 26 25.67 -15.87 -9.34
CA ARG A 26 26.95 -15.24 -9.70
C ARG A 26 26.88 -13.71 -9.78
N PHE A 27 25.67 -13.14 -9.74
CA PHE A 27 25.47 -11.70 -9.87
C PHE A 27 25.04 -11.10 -8.54
N ALA A 28 25.61 -9.95 -8.20
CA ALA A 28 25.20 -9.11 -7.09
C ALA A 28 25.10 -7.66 -7.55
N ILE A 29 24.01 -7.00 -7.20
CA ILE A 29 23.80 -5.59 -7.45
C ILE A 29 23.96 -4.85 -6.12
N LEU A 30 24.90 -3.91 -6.08
CA LEU A 30 25.13 -3.06 -4.91
C LEU A 30 24.53 -1.68 -5.18
N TYR A 31 23.78 -1.17 -4.22
CA TYR A 31 23.16 0.15 -4.29
C TYR A 31 23.36 0.92 -2.98
N ARG A 32 23.39 2.23 -3.06
CA ARG A 32 23.71 3.10 -1.92
C ARG A 32 22.49 3.41 -1.07
N THR A 33 21.32 3.62 -1.67
CA THR A 33 20.10 4.03 -0.99
C THR A 33 18.97 3.03 -1.21
N ASN A 34 18.12 2.87 -0.21
CA ASN A 34 16.95 1.99 -0.31
C ASN A 34 15.97 2.40 -1.43
N SER A 35 15.98 3.67 -1.85
CA SER A 35 15.15 4.15 -2.95
C SER A 35 15.56 3.55 -4.30
N GLN A 36 16.86 3.30 -4.51
CA GLN A 36 17.39 2.66 -5.73
C GLN A 36 16.95 1.21 -5.87
N SER A 37 16.74 0.49 -4.75
CA SER A 37 16.32 -0.92 -4.79
C SER A 37 15.04 -1.14 -5.60
N ARG A 38 14.14 -0.17 -5.61
CA ARG A 38 12.86 -0.28 -6.30
C ARG A 38 13.00 -0.36 -7.82
N ALA A 39 13.76 0.55 -8.42
CA ALA A 39 13.99 0.54 -9.87
C ALA A 39 14.64 -0.79 -10.29
N LEU A 40 15.60 -1.28 -9.49
CA LEU A 40 16.25 -2.57 -9.70
C LEU A 40 15.26 -3.75 -9.54
N GLU A 41 14.40 -3.73 -8.53
CA GLU A 41 13.36 -4.76 -8.34
C GLU A 41 12.37 -4.79 -9.52
N GLU A 42 11.89 -3.62 -9.96
CA GLU A 42 10.98 -3.51 -11.09
C GLU A 42 11.65 -4.00 -12.40
N ALA A 43 12.90 -3.63 -12.65
CA ALA A 43 13.65 -4.09 -13.81
C ALA A 43 13.90 -5.60 -13.80
N CYS A 44 14.28 -6.16 -12.64
CA CYS A 44 14.42 -7.61 -12.47
C CYS A 44 13.10 -8.34 -12.70
N MET A 45 11.99 -7.86 -12.14
CA MET A 45 10.66 -8.43 -12.35
C MET A 45 10.24 -8.36 -13.82
N ALA A 46 10.43 -7.21 -14.47
CA ALA A 46 10.09 -7.03 -15.88
C ALA A 46 10.92 -7.94 -16.81
N ALA A 47 12.20 -8.14 -16.47
CA ALA A 47 13.10 -9.04 -17.19
C ALA A 47 12.88 -10.53 -16.88
N GLY A 48 12.05 -10.86 -15.84
CA GLY A 48 11.86 -12.24 -15.36
C GLY A 48 13.06 -12.82 -14.63
N LEU A 49 13.93 -11.95 -14.05
CA LEU A 49 15.09 -12.37 -13.29
C LEU A 49 14.68 -12.71 -11.84
N PRO A 50 15.08 -13.88 -11.31
CA PRO A 50 14.92 -14.15 -9.88
C PRO A 50 15.91 -13.28 -9.08
N TYR A 51 15.43 -12.69 -7.99
CA TYR A 51 16.28 -11.86 -7.13
C TYR A 51 15.96 -12.02 -5.66
N LYS A 52 16.93 -11.72 -4.80
CA LYS A 52 16.77 -11.65 -3.35
C LYS A 52 17.45 -10.38 -2.84
N ILE A 53 16.78 -9.67 -1.94
CA ILE A 53 17.34 -8.50 -1.27
C ILE A 53 17.97 -8.95 0.05
N TYR A 54 19.20 -8.53 0.28
CA TYR A 54 19.92 -8.74 1.53
C TYR A 54 20.04 -7.41 2.28
N GLY A 55 19.74 -7.44 3.57
CA GLY A 55 19.87 -6.26 4.45
C GLY A 55 18.76 -5.21 4.32
N GLY A 56 17.69 -5.48 3.54
CA GLY A 56 16.57 -4.54 3.38
C GLY A 56 15.23 -5.26 3.22
N LEU A 57 14.14 -4.51 3.43
CA LEU A 57 12.79 -4.95 3.10
C LEU A 57 12.52 -4.66 1.62
N LYS A 58 11.80 -5.58 0.95
CA LYS A 58 11.24 -5.28 -0.37
C LYS A 58 10.42 -4.00 -0.29
N PHE A 59 10.47 -3.18 -1.32
CA PHE A 59 9.78 -1.89 -1.33
C PHE A 59 8.32 -1.99 -0.87
N TYR A 60 7.57 -2.96 -1.38
CA TYR A 60 6.17 -3.20 -1.01
C TYR A 60 5.97 -3.77 0.39
N ASP A 61 7.03 -4.26 1.03
CA ASP A 61 6.99 -4.78 2.40
C ASP A 61 7.24 -3.71 3.45
N ARG A 62 7.62 -2.51 3.04
CA ARG A 62 7.87 -1.39 3.92
C ARG A 62 6.60 -0.94 4.63
N LYS A 63 6.78 -0.52 5.88
CA LYS A 63 5.66 -0.14 6.75
C LYS A 63 4.83 1.00 6.15
N GLU A 64 5.49 2.07 5.75
CA GLU A 64 4.87 3.30 5.23
C GLU A 64 4.06 3.02 3.96
N VAL A 65 4.54 2.12 3.12
CA VAL A 65 3.86 1.69 1.90
C VAL A 65 2.61 0.88 2.25
N LYS A 66 2.75 -0.12 3.14
CA LYS A 66 1.63 -0.96 3.59
C LYS A 66 0.55 -0.16 4.31
N ASP A 67 0.93 0.86 5.07
CA ASP A 67 -0.02 1.69 5.82
C ASP A 67 -0.90 2.48 4.86
N ILE A 68 -0.32 3.10 3.84
CA ILE A 68 -1.11 3.86 2.88
C ILE A 68 -1.95 2.94 1.98
N ILE A 69 -1.43 1.79 1.57
CA ILE A 69 -2.23 0.79 0.86
C ILE A 69 -3.46 0.39 1.72
N ALA A 70 -3.29 0.20 3.02
CA ALA A 70 -4.40 -0.12 3.90
C ALA A 70 -5.42 1.03 4.02
N TYR A 71 -4.97 2.30 4.01
CA TYR A 71 -5.89 3.43 3.89
C TYR A 71 -6.73 3.36 2.61
N LEU A 72 -6.07 3.18 1.47
CA LEU A 72 -6.76 3.10 0.19
C LEU A 72 -7.72 1.91 0.14
N LYS A 73 -7.30 0.74 0.62
CA LYS A 73 -8.17 -0.44 0.72
C LYS A 73 -9.43 -0.17 1.52
N LEU A 74 -9.28 0.39 2.73
CA LEU A 74 -10.42 0.72 3.58
C LEU A 74 -11.35 1.76 2.95
N ILE A 75 -10.82 2.76 2.25
CA ILE A 75 -11.61 3.77 1.55
C ILE A 75 -12.42 3.18 0.40
N TYR A 76 -11.85 2.22 -0.34
CA TYR A 76 -12.53 1.55 -1.45
C TYR A 76 -13.47 0.42 -0.99
N ASN A 77 -13.15 -0.23 0.12
CA ASN A 77 -13.97 -1.27 0.74
C ASN A 77 -13.97 -1.09 2.26
N THR A 78 -15.04 -0.48 2.77
CA THR A 78 -15.20 -0.19 4.21
C THR A 78 -15.38 -1.45 5.06
N ASP A 79 -15.63 -2.62 4.45
CA ASP A 79 -15.75 -3.90 5.16
C ASP A 79 -14.39 -4.59 5.37
N ASP A 80 -13.28 -4.00 4.86
CA ASP A 80 -11.93 -4.51 5.09
C ASP A 80 -11.47 -4.24 6.53
N SER A 81 -11.89 -5.13 7.44
CA SER A 81 -11.52 -5.07 8.87
C SER A 81 -10.01 -5.24 9.09
N GLN A 82 -9.28 -5.90 8.19
CA GLN A 82 -7.83 -6.04 8.30
C GLN A 82 -7.14 -4.69 8.06
N SER A 83 -7.51 -3.99 7.01
CA SER A 83 -7.01 -2.65 6.72
C SER A 83 -7.41 -1.66 7.82
N PHE A 84 -8.64 -1.73 8.34
CA PHE A 84 -9.08 -0.93 9.48
C PHE A 84 -8.16 -1.10 10.68
N ARG A 85 -7.91 -2.35 11.14
CA ARG A 85 -7.05 -2.65 12.29
C ARG A 85 -5.63 -2.09 12.10
N ARG A 86 -5.13 -2.14 10.87
CA ARG A 86 -3.80 -1.64 10.55
C ARG A 86 -3.67 -0.13 10.74
N ILE A 87 -4.68 0.65 10.34
CA ILE A 87 -4.54 2.10 10.20
C ILE A 87 -5.30 2.93 11.23
N VAL A 88 -6.18 2.33 12.02
CA VAL A 88 -7.02 3.08 12.97
C VAL A 88 -6.20 3.92 13.95
N ASN A 89 -5.00 3.46 14.30
CA ASN A 89 -4.04 4.17 15.15
C ASN A 89 -2.72 4.54 14.43
N VAL A 90 -2.75 4.68 13.11
CA VAL A 90 -1.60 5.10 12.29
C VAL A 90 -2.04 6.23 11.35
N PRO A 91 -1.53 7.46 11.53
CA PRO A 91 -0.68 7.99 12.62
C PRO A 91 -1.28 7.79 14.02
N LYS A 92 -0.48 7.98 15.06
CA LYS A 92 -0.93 7.78 16.43
C LYS A 92 -2.13 8.66 16.80
N ARG A 93 -3.27 8.02 17.18
CA ARG A 93 -4.52 8.68 17.60
C ARG A 93 -4.90 8.37 19.05
N ALA A 94 -3.99 7.76 19.80
CA ALA A 94 -4.27 7.25 21.16
C ALA A 94 -5.47 6.27 21.18
N ILE A 95 -5.57 5.42 20.14
CA ILE A 95 -6.49 4.29 20.05
C ILE A 95 -5.64 3.04 20.27
N GLY A 96 -5.70 2.47 21.48
CA GLY A 96 -4.90 1.30 21.85
C GLY A 96 -5.57 -0.01 21.46
N ASP A 97 -4.80 -1.12 21.58
CA ASP A 97 -5.25 -2.46 21.19
C ASP A 97 -6.49 -2.92 21.97
N THR A 98 -6.62 -2.55 23.26
CA THR A 98 -7.82 -2.83 24.06
C THR A 98 -9.06 -2.18 23.47
N THR A 99 -8.94 -0.95 22.95
CA THR A 99 -10.06 -0.26 22.29
C THR A 99 -10.47 -0.97 21.02
N VAL A 100 -9.48 -1.37 20.20
CA VAL A 100 -9.73 -2.10 18.97
C VAL A 100 -10.38 -3.46 19.25
N LYS A 101 -9.98 -4.12 20.34
CA LYS A 101 -10.59 -5.36 20.80
C LYS A 101 -12.06 -5.14 21.19
N ASN A 102 -12.34 -4.17 22.08
CA ASN A 102 -13.72 -3.87 22.50
C ASN A 102 -14.61 -3.49 21.31
N LEU A 103 -14.06 -2.74 20.32
CA LEU A 103 -14.77 -2.43 19.08
C LEU A 103 -15.04 -3.69 18.26
N SER A 104 -14.10 -4.66 18.24
CA SER A 104 -14.28 -5.93 17.57
C SER A 104 -15.37 -6.76 18.25
N ASP A 105 -15.35 -6.84 19.58
CA ASP A 105 -16.35 -7.60 20.33
C ASP A 105 -17.76 -7.01 20.10
N PHE A 106 -17.87 -5.69 19.98
CA PHE A 106 -19.11 -5.01 19.61
C PHE A 106 -19.52 -5.31 18.16
N ALA A 107 -18.58 -5.25 17.20
CA ALA A 107 -18.83 -5.54 15.80
C ALA A 107 -19.29 -6.99 15.59
N ASP A 108 -18.66 -7.95 16.26
CA ASP A 108 -19.00 -9.38 16.20
C ASP A 108 -20.39 -9.64 16.78
N LYS A 109 -20.75 -8.95 17.88
CA LYS A 109 -22.08 -9.05 18.50
C LYS A 109 -23.21 -8.54 17.59
N GLU A 110 -22.94 -7.47 16.85
CA GLU A 110 -23.91 -6.83 15.95
C GLU A 110 -23.85 -7.39 14.51
N ASP A 111 -22.95 -8.33 14.22
CA ASP A 111 -22.70 -8.90 12.89
C ASP A 111 -22.43 -7.84 11.82
N ILE A 112 -21.53 -6.89 12.14
CA ILE A 112 -21.15 -5.77 11.28
C ILE A 112 -19.63 -5.65 11.14
N SER A 113 -19.17 -4.91 10.13
CA SER A 113 -17.75 -4.63 9.96
C SER A 113 -17.21 -3.69 11.06
N LEU A 114 -15.88 -3.71 11.28
CA LEU A 114 -15.24 -2.79 12.25
C LEU A 114 -15.49 -1.33 11.92
N PHE A 115 -15.56 -0.99 10.64
CA PHE A 115 -15.87 0.37 10.22
C PHE A 115 -17.32 0.75 10.51
N ALA A 116 -18.27 -0.15 10.25
CA ALA A 116 -19.65 0.06 10.59
C ALA A 116 -19.87 0.17 12.12
N ALA A 117 -19.15 -0.66 12.91
CA ALA A 117 -19.13 -0.54 14.35
C ALA A 117 -18.55 0.83 14.81
N CYS A 118 -17.51 1.30 14.14
CA CYS A 118 -16.93 2.61 14.41
C CYS A 118 -17.91 3.77 14.10
N GLN A 119 -18.76 3.65 13.08
CA GLN A 119 -19.81 4.61 12.79
C GLN A 119 -20.93 4.60 13.83
N ARG A 120 -21.20 3.44 14.44
CA ARG A 120 -22.17 3.26 15.52
C ARG A 120 -21.53 3.30 16.91
N ILE A 121 -20.41 4.01 17.04
CA ILE A 121 -19.57 3.98 18.25
C ILE A 121 -20.27 4.47 19.52
N GLU A 122 -21.31 5.26 19.40
CA GLU A 122 -22.11 5.72 20.55
C GLU A 122 -22.87 4.56 21.23
N ASP A 123 -23.18 3.50 20.47
CA ASP A 123 -23.86 2.30 20.97
C ASP A 123 -22.89 1.40 21.76
N ALA A 124 -21.57 1.55 21.56
CA ALA A 124 -20.51 0.77 22.20
C ALA A 124 -20.16 1.35 23.58
N VAL A 125 -21.05 1.18 24.56
CA VAL A 125 -20.95 1.76 25.90
C VAL A 125 -19.71 1.33 26.70
N GLU A 126 -19.13 0.20 26.37
CA GLU A 126 -17.92 -0.35 27.01
C GLU A 126 -16.64 0.42 26.64
N ILE A 127 -16.70 1.24 25.57
CA ILE A 127 -15.58 2.09 25.15
C ILE A 127 -15.69 3.45 25.83
N PRO A 128 -14.62 3.93 26.50
CA PRO A 128 -14.67 5.23 27.18
C PRO A 128 -15.02 6.40 26.26
N PRO A 129 -15.78 7.40 26.69
CA PRO A 129 -16.25 8.51 25.84
C PRO A 129 -15.12 9.24 25.09
N ARG A 130 -13.98 9.48 25.77
CA ARG A 130 -12.81 10.11 25.15
C ARG A 130 -12.27 9.31 23.96
N THR A 131 -12.33 8.00 24.04
CA THR A 131 -11.85 7.11 22.97
C THR A 131 -12.89 6.96 21.87
N ARG A 132 -14.18 6.96 22.22
CA ARG A 132 -15.29 7.02 21.24
C ARG A 132 -15.18 8.23 20.33
N SER A 133 -14.90 9.43 20.90
CA SER A 133 -14.68 10.63 20.08
C SER A 133 -13.57 10.43 19.05
N LYS A 134 -12.45 9.80 19.41
CA LYS A 134 -11.33 9.55 18.48
C LYS A 134 -11.68 8.56 17.38
N LEU A 135 -12.43 7.53 17.71
CA LEU A 135 -12.93 6.58 16.72
C LEU A 135 -13.93 7.26 15.77
N LYS A 136 -14.79 8.13 16.29
CA LYS A 136 -15.70 8.94 15.50
C LYS A 136 -14.95 9.86 14.54
N ASP A 137 -13.95 10.61 15.03
CA ASP A 137 -13.10 11.47 14.21
C ASP A 137 -12.42 10.67 13.09
N PHE A 138 -11.95 9.46 13.39
CA PHE A 138 -11.36 8.57 12.39
C PHE A 138 -12.38 8.12 11.35
N SER A 139 -13.58 7.70 11.78
CA SER A 139 -14.63 7.26 10.82
C SER A 139 -15.08 8.41 9.91
N GLU A 140 -15.23 9.62 10.47
CA GLU A 140 -15.57 10.82 9.69
C GLU A 140 -14.46 11.16 8.66
N LEU A 141 -13.19 11.01 9.03
CA LEU A 141 -12.08 11.20 8.11
C LEU A 141 -12.15 10.22 6.94
N ILE A 142 -12.37 8.94 7.21
CA ILE A 142 -12.52 7.91 6.16
C ILE A 142 -13.72 8.21 5.27
N LEU A 143 -14.88 8.59 5.84
CA LEU A 143 -16.07 8.95 5.06
C LEU A 143 -15.83 10.14 4.13
N LYS A 144 -15.07 11.16 4.57
CA LYS A 144 -14.67 12.27 3.71
C LYS A 144 -13.90 11.78 2.48
N PHE A 145 -13.00 10.81 2.65
CA PHE A 145 -12.27 10.23 1.53
C PHE A 145 -13.18 9.36 0.64
N VAL A 146 -14.05 8.55 1.22
CA VAL A 146 -15.03 7.74 0.46
C VAL A 146 -15.86 8.64 -0.46
N ASN A 147 -16.32 9.77 0.04
CA ASN A 147 -17.13 10.73 -0.73
C ASN A 147 -16.33 11.52 -1.77
N ALA A 148 -15.03 11.69 -1.54
CA ALA A 148 -14.16 12.49 -2.41
C ALA A 148 -13.45 11.68 -3.51
N LYS A 149 -13.33 10.36 -3.37
CA LYS A 149 -12.47 9.51 -4.21
C LYS A 149 -12.71 9.64 -5.72
N ASP A 150 -13.95 9.86 -6.13
CA ASP A 150 -14.32 9.94 -7.54
C ASP A 150 -14.16 11.35 -8.13
N SER A 151 -13.83 12.34 -7.29
CA SER A 151 -13.66 13.75 -7.68
C SER A 151 -12.21 14.13 -8.00
N TYR A 152 -11.27 13.24 -7.77
CA TYR A 152 -9.83 13.47 -7.94
C TYR A 152 -9.21 12.49 -8.92
N SER A 153 -8.10 12.88 -9.56
CA SER A 153 -7.21 11.89 -10.16
C SER A 153 -6.67 10.95 -9.07
N LEU A 154 -6.33 9.71 -9.42
CA LEU A 154 -5.81 8.77 -8.43
C LEU A 154 -4.56 9.33 -7.72
N GLN A 155 -3.69 10.04 -8.45
CA GLN A 155 -2.48 10.64 -7.90
C GLN A 155 -2.80 11.74 -6.88
N ASP A 156 -3.72 12.65 -7.24
CA ASP A 156 -4.12 13.73 -6.34
C ASP A 156 -4.86 13.19 -5.12
N PHE A 157 -5.70 12.16 -5.33
CA PHE A 157 -6.42 11.52 -4.24
C PHE A 157 -5.49 10.88 -3.21
N VAL A 158 -4.48 10.17 -3.67
CA VAL A 158 -3.50 9.55 -2.77
C VAL A 158 -2.70 10.62 -2.02
N THR A 159 -2.29 11.69 -2.68
CA THR A 159 -1.64 12.83 -2.04
C THR A 159 -2.55 13.43 -0.95
N LEU A 160 -3.82 13.63 -1.26
CA LEU A 160 -4.83 14.10 -0.31
C LEU A 160 -4.93 13.19 0.91
N VAL A 161 -4.98 11.86 0.70
CA VAL A 161 -5.04 10.88 1.80
C VAL A 161 -3.82 11.01 2.72
N ILE A 162 -2.61 11.09 2.17
CA ILE A 162 -1.38 11.20 2.98
C ILE A 162 -1.35 12.47 3.81
N GLU A 163 -1.68 13.60 3.19
CA GLU A 163 -1.67 14.89 3.85
C GLU A 163 -2.75 14.98 4.93
N LYS A 164 -3.99 14.60 4.60
CA LYS A 164 -5.13 14.77 5.50
C LYS A 164 -5.20 13.73 6.62
N THR A 165 -4.57 12.58 6.46
CA THR A 165 -4.43 11.61 7.57
C THR A 165 -3.46 12.07 8.65
N GLY A 166 -2.58 13.03 8.35
CA GLY A 166 -1.48 13.45 9.23
C GLY A 166 -0.26 12.52 9.18
N TYR A 167 -0.25 11.54 8.26
CA TYR A 167 0.83 10.57 8.15
C TYR A 167 2.17 11.23 7.83
N LEU A 168 2.17 12.14 6.85
CA LEU A 168 3.37 12.90 6.49
C LEU A 168 3.86 13.79 7.65
N ALA A 169 2.94 14.43 8.36
CA ALA A 169 3.29 15.27 9.49
C ALA A 169 3.92 14.48 10.64
N GLU A 170 3.43 13.25 10.91
CA GLU A 170 4.04 12.36 11.92
C GLU A 170 5.48 11.97 11.51
N LEU A 171 5.71 11.58 10.26
CA LEU A 171 7.05 11.27 9.77
C LEU A 171 8.00 12.47 9.88
N GLN A 172 7.54 13.64 9.45
CA GLN A 172 8.33 14.88 9.55
C GLN A 172 8.68 15.24 10.99
N SER A 173 7.78 14.98 11.94
CA SER A 173 8.01 15.28 13.37
C SER A 173 9.07 14.40 14.01
N GLN A 174 9.38 13.24 13.47
CA GLN A 174 10.39 12.31 13.98
C GLN A 174 11.81 12.83 13.73
N ASN A 175 12.04 13.59 12.66
CA ASN A 175 13.31 14.24 12.31
C ASN A 175 14.53 13.29 12.41
N THR A 176 14.38 12.06 11.89
CA THR A 176 15.43 11.04 11.84
C THR A 176 15.78 10.71 10.39
N PRO A 177 17.01 10.22 10.12
CA PRO A 177 17.38 9.76 8.77
C PRO A 177 16.42 8.70 8.21
N GLU A 178 15.87 7.85 9.07
CA GLU A 178 14.90 6.83 8.71
C GLU A 178 13.59 7.48 8.26
N SER A 179 13.07 8.47 9.00
CA SER A 179 11.85 9.17 8.64
C SER A 179 11.99 10.00 7.36
N GLU A 180 13.17 10.56 7.10
CA GLU A 180 13.49 11.24 5.84
C GLU A 180 13.46 10.25 4.66
N ALA A 181 14.05 9.08 4.83
CA ALA A 181 14.02 8.01 3.84
C ALA A 181 12.59 7.51 3.58
N ASP A 182 11.76 7.38 4.63
CA ASP A 182 10.36 6.99 4.50
C ASP A 182 9.54 8.04 3.75
N ILE A 183 9.79 9.33 4.00
CA ILE A 183 9.17 10.44 3.25
C ILE A 183 9.58 10.41 1.78
N GLU A 184 10.87 10.19 1.48
CA GLU A 184 11.35 10.08 0.10
C GLU A 184 10.73 8.87 -0.60
N ASN A 185 10.67 7.72 0.08
CA ASN A 185 10.00 6.53 -0.42
C ASN A 185 8.52 6.80 -0.74
N LEU A 186 7.81 7.48 0.17
CA LEU A 186 6.42 7.88 -0.07
C LEU A 186 6.31 8.76 -1.32
N LYS A 187 7.09 9.80 -1.46
CA LYS A 187 7.07 10.71 -2.62
C LYS A 187 7.34 9.97 -3.94
N LYS A 188 8.35 9.11 -3.98
CA LYS A 188 8.66 8.30 -5.17
C LYS A 188 7.58 7.25 -5.45
N TYR A 189 6.99 6.67 -4.43
CA TYR A 189 5.90 5.72 -4.55
C TYR A 189 4.71 6.30 -5.32
N TRP A 190 4.32 7.52 -4.98
CA TRP A 190 3.14 8.16 -5.57
C TRP A 190 3.27 8.44 -7.05
N GLN A 191 4.41 8.88 -7.47
CA GLN A 191 4.63 9.22 -8.88
C GLN A 191 4.61 8.02 -9.81
N LEU A 192 4.97 6.84 -9.30
CA LEU A 192 5.28 5.67 -10.14
C LEU A 192 4.31 4.49 -9.96
N ILE A 193 3.70 4.34 -8.81
CA ILE A 193 2.84 3.18 -8.49
C ILE A 193 1.37 3.52 -8.56
N VAL A 194 0.98 4.74 -8.24
CA VAL A 194 -0.40 5.19 -8.32
C VAL A 194 -1.05 4.87 -9.68
N PRO A 195 -0.42 5.10 -10.82
CA PRO A 195 -0.99 4.69 -12.11
C PRO A 195 -1.22 3.18 -12.24
N LYS A 196 -0.39 2.37 -11.56
CA LYS A 196 -0.48 0.90 -11.56
C LYS A 196 -1.47 0.37 -10.52
N MET A 197 -1.68 1.09 -9.42
CA MET A 197 -2.61 0.71 -8.34
C MET A 197 -4.08 0.75 -8.74
N LYS A 198 -4.49 1.59 -9.67
CA LYS A 198 -5.87 1.62 -10.16
C LYS A 198 -6.31 0.23 -10.60
N ILE A 199 -5.43 -0.49 -11.29
CA ILE A 199 -5.66 -1.86 -11.76
C ILE A 199 -5.78 -2.82 -10.58
N TRP A 200 -4.93 -2.68 -9.56
CA TRP A 200 -4.86 -3.60 -8.43
C TRP A 200 -6.07 -3.47 -7.48
N ILE A 201 -6.46 -2.24 -7.12
CA ILE A 201 -7.62 -1.96 -6.27
C ILE A 201 -8.91 -2.45 -6.96
N THR A 202 -9.03 -2.22 -8.27
CA THR A 202 -10.16 -2.69 -9.07
C THR A 202 -10.26 -4.21 -9.09
N LEU A 203 -9.14 -4.92 -9.13
CA LEU A 203 -9.09 -6.38 -9.17
C LEU A 203 -9.42 -7.03 -7.81
N GLU A 204 -8.94 -6.49 -6.69
CA GLU A 204 -9.23 -7.03 -5.36
C GLU A 204 -10.70 -6.86 -4.96
N ASN A 205 -11.35 -5.78 -5.39
CA ASN A 205 -12.75 -5.49 -5.07
C ASN A 205 -13.76 -6.17 -6.01
N GLY A 206 -13.33 -7.07 -6.89
CA GLY A 206 -14.22 -7.87 -7.73
C GLY A 206 -14.91 -7.10 -8.88
N VAL A 207 -14.65 -5.79 -9.02
CA VAL A 207 -15.22 -4.93 -10.08
C VAL A 207 -14.51 -5.13 -11.43
N GLY A 208 -13.42 -5.89 -11.43
CA GLY A 208 -12.42 -5.90 -12.50
C GLY A 208 -12.70 -6.76 -13.74
N LYS A 209 -13.85 -7.44 -13.87
CA LYS A 209 -14.05 -8.31 -15.06
C LYS A 209 -14.36 -7.52 -16.32
N LEU A 210 -14.98 -6.35 -16.23
CA LEU A 210 -15.39 -5.55 -17.40
C LEU A 210 -14.34 -4.55 -17.88
N ASP A 211 -13.47 -4.08 -16.99
CA ASP A 211 -12.39 -3.16 -17.39
C ASP A 211 -11.11 -3.86 -17.87
N MET A 212 -10.94 -5.14 -17.55
CA MET A 212 -9.78 -5.94 -17.99
C MET A 212 -9.75 -6.19 -19.49
N GLU A 213 -10.89 -6.24 -20.17
CA GLU A 213 -10.93 -6.35 -21.65
C GLU A 213 -10.48 -5.08 -22.35
N ARG A 214 -10.56 -3.93 -21.69
CA ARG A 214 -10.07 -2.63 -22.18
C ARG A 214 -8.61 -2.33 -21.87
N ILE A 215 -8.03 -3.02 -20.87
CA ILE A 215 -6.63 -2.83 -20.47
C ILE A 215 -5.77 -3.80 -21.30
N ASN A 216 -5.19 -3.24 -22.35
CA ASN A 216 -4.31 -3.86 -23.33
C ASN A 216 -3.44 -5.00 -22.74
N ASN A 217 -3.31 -6.12 -23.43
CA ASN A 217 -2.50 -7.33 -23.16
C ASN A 217 -1.08 -7.13 -22.59
N ARG A 218 -0.53 -5.93 -22.66
CA ARG A 218 0.75 -5.55 -22.05
C ARG A 218 0.72 -5.51 -20.51
N ASN A 219 -0.37 -5.01 -19.92
CA ASN A 219 -0.50 -4.83 -18.48
C ASN A 219 -0.86 -6.14 -17.76
N GLU A 220 -1.58 -7.05 -18.43
CA GLU A 220 -1.91 -8.36 -17.87
C GLU A 220 -0.67 -9.23 -17.62
N LYS A 221 0.33 -9.17 -18.51
CA LYS A 221 1.59 -9.90 -18.33
C LYS A 221 2.40 -9.38 -17.16
N VAL A 222 2.41 -8.08 -16.95
CA VAL A 222 3.11 -7.44 -15.81
C VAL A 222 2.42 -7.80 -14.49
N PHE A 223 1.09 -7.77 -14.46
CA PHE A 223 0.30 -8.06 -13.27
C PHE A 223 0.39 -9.53 -12.84
N LYS A 224 0.30 -10.49 -13.77
CA LYS A 224 0.49 -11.93 -13.50
C LYS A 224 1.87 -12.23 -12.91
N ARG A 225 2.89 -11.44 -13.25
CA ARG A 225 4.25 -11.55 -12.68
C ARG A 225 4.37 -10.90 -11.31
N LEU A 226 3.63 -9.83 -11.04
CA LEU A 226 3.67 -9.09 -9.77
C LEU A 226 2.91 -9.79 -8.63
N SER A 227 1.94 -10.65 -8.92
CA SER A 227 1.16 -11.35 -7.91
C SER A 227 0.86 -12.82 -8.27
N PRO A 228 1.89 -13.68 -8.32
CA PRO A 228 1.70 -15.09 -8.70
C PRO A 228 0.71 -15.85 -7.80
N LYS A 229 0.65 -15.53 -6.49
CA LYS A 229 -0.26 -16.17 -5.53
C LYS A 229 -1.73 -15.85 -5.77
N TYR A 230 -2.04 -14.67 -6.30
CA TYR A 230 -3.41 -14.26 -6.58
C TYR A 230 -4.03 -15.08 -7.73
N TYR A 231 -3.24 -15.40 -8.76
CA TYR A 231 -3.70 -16.20 -9.89
C TYR A 231 -3.72 -17.71 -9.61
N ALA A 232 -2.92 -18.19 -8.68
CA ALA A 232 -2.90 -19.61 -8.29
C ALA A 232 -4.15 -20.00 -7.48
N SER A 233 -4.72 -19.12 -6.67
CA SER A 233 -5.89 -19.39 -5.83
C SER A 233 -7.24 -19.42 -6.57
N ARG A 234 -7.30 -19.06 -7.85
CA ARG A 234 -8.52 -19.05 -8.67
C ARG A 234 -8.63 -20.21 -9.68
N ARG A 235 -7.72 -21.19 -9.61
CA ARG A 235 -7.73 -22.38 -10.49
C ARG A 235 -8.22 -23.67 -9.81
N ASN A 236 -8.79 -23.56 -8.59
CA ASN A 236 -9.47 -24.69 -7.94
C ASN A 236 -10.96 -24.39 -7.80
#